data_4dbf01101b72cdd0493befcd7c11d929
#
_entry.id   4dbf01101b72cdd0493befcd7c11d929
#
_cell.length_a   1.000
_cell.length_b   1.000
_cell.length_c   1.000
_cell.angle_alpha   90.00
_cell.angle_beta   90.00
_cell.angle_gamma   90.00
#
_symmetry.space_group_name_H-M   'P 1'
#
loop_
_entity.id
_entity.type
_entity.pdbx_description
1 polymer ?
#
loop_
_entity_poly.entity_id
_entity_poly.type
_entity_poly.pdbx_seq_one_letter_code
_entity_poly.pdbx_strand_id
1 'polypeptide(L)'
;HDSMEAKDLLKRTYGGAVLPDTMHPGHTNFVSTRKDKNIKEKQQIAKKAVKLIRPGDMIFLDISTTNIELAKEIQKQELEITVISCMMDIAQIFSQTKKVKFILLGGEFNRAQNGFLGELTIQMMKKFRFDACFMGVVGADVQNDEIMTYVPEDGIMKSYAMKRSRRRYLVMENCKFDFKANYVYATFEDVNGILCEKRPSKEISEKLKEYQIEIIE
;
A
#
# COMPACT_ATOMS: atom_id res chain seq x y z
N HIS A 1 -2.23 -19.75 31.85
CA HIS A 1 -1.34 -18.72 31.30
C HIS A 1 -0.39 -19.34 30.28
N ASP A 2 0.28 -20.45 30.59
CA ASP A 2 1.25 -21.09 29.68
C ASP A 2 0.62 -21.58 28.36
N SER A 3 -0.66 -22.00 28.39
CA SER A 3 -1.36 -22.44 27.17
C SER A 3 -1.73 -21.28 26.22
N MET A 4 -1.85 -20.06 26.74
CA MET A 4 -2.15 -18.87 25.92
C MET A 4 -0.89 -18.23 25.34
N GLU A 5 0.24 -18.32 26.04
CA GLU A 5 1.54 -17.89 25.56
C GLU A 5 2.03 -18.75 24.37
N ALA A 6 1.79 -20.08 24.46
CA ALA A 6 2.09 -21.03 23.37
C ALA A 6 1.25 -20.80 22.09
N LYS A 7 0.19 -19.98 22.17
CA LYS A 7 -0.65 -19.58 21.03
C LYS A 7 -0.40 -18.13 20.58
N ASP A 8 0.68 -17.50 21.05
CA ASP A 8 0.99 -16.07 20.80
C ASP A 8 -0.16 -15.10 21.21
N LEU A 9 -1.01 -15.53 22.16
CA LEU A 9 -2.14 -14.71 22.63
C LEU A 9 -1.75 -13.77 23.78
N LEU A 10 -0.61 -14.01 24.45
CA LEU A 10 -0.12 -13.20 25.57
C LEU A 10 1.41 -13.09 25.52
N LYS A 11 1.95 -11.94 25.86
CA LYS A 11 3.38 -11.69 26.04
C LYS A 11 3.68 -11.50 27.54
N ARG A 12 4.61 -12.26 28.10
CA ARG A 12 5.03 -12.11 29.49
C ARG A 12 5.87 -10.84 29.68
N THR A 13 5.59 -10.13 30.78
CA THR A 13 6.38 -8.97 31.22
C THR A 13 6.72 -9.14 32.70
N TYR A 14 7.70 -8.38 33.18
CA TYR A 14 8.01 -8.37 34.62
C TYR A 14 6.82 -7.81 35.41
N GLY A 15 6.14 -8.69 36.14
CA GLY A 15 4.96 -8.34 36.94
C GLY A 15 3.61 -8.66 36.32
N GLY A 16 3.55 -9.35 35.14
CA GLY A 16 2.27 -9.76 34.53
C GLY A 16 2.39 -10.30 33.14
N ALA A 17 1.25 -10.36 32.47
CA ALA A 17 1.14 -10.69 31.05
C ALA A 17 0.34 -9.60 30.34
N VAL A 18 0.79 -9.21 29.16
CA VAL A 18 0.07 -8.26 28.28
C VAL A 18 -0.35 -8.95 27.00
N LEU A 19 -1.41 -8.47 26.40
CA LEU A 19 -1.78 -8.88 25.05
C LEU A 19 -0.61 -8.53 24.10
N PRO A 20 -0.29 -9.39 23.13
CA PRO A 20 0.67 -9.03 22.09
C PRO A 20 0.21 -7.75 21.40
N ASP A 21 1.16 -6.94 20.93
CA ASP A 21 0.93 -5.67 20.21
C ASP A 21 0.11 -5.81 18.92
N THR A 22 -0.34 -7.01 18.60
CA THR A 22 -1.24 -7.30 17.48
C THR A 22 -2.61 -6.63 17.59
N MET A 23 -3.01 -6.15 18.79
CA MET A 23 -4.29 -5.46 19.00
C MET A 23 -4.20 -3.91 18.95
N HIS A 24 -2.99 -3.34 18.94
CA HIS A 24 -2.77 -1.90 18.70
C HIS A 24 -1.58 -1.68 17.77
N PRO A 25 -1.73 -1.93 16.47
CA PRO A 25 -0.64 -1.79 15.51
C PRO A 25 -0.19 -0.33 15.28
N GLY A 26 -0.80 0.64 15.96
CA GLY A 26 -0.57 2.06 15.71
C GLY A 26 0.81 2.58 16.09
N HIS A 27 1.55 1.90 16.97
CA HIS A 27 2.83 2.42 17.46
C HIS A 27 4.09 1.75 16.88
N THR A 28 3.96 0.63 16.15
CA THR A 28 5.11 -0.12 15.62
C THR A 28 4.98 -0.52 14.16
N ASN A 29 4.20 0.23 13.36
CA ASN A 29 3.98 -0.09 11.96
C ASN A 29 5.15 0.34 11.05
N PHE A 30 6.36 -0.08 11.44
CA PHE A 30 7.55 0.15 10.62
C PHE A 30 7.46 -0.63 9.30
N VAL A 31 7.79 0.02 8.20
CA VAL A 31 7.94 -0.65 6.90
C VAL A 31 8.90 -1.84 7.00
N SER A 32 10.00 -1.69 7.75
CA SER A 32 11.00 -2.74 7.96
C SER A 32 10.42 -4.04 8.51
N THR A 33 9.44 -3.98 9.42
CA THR A 33 8.82 -5.18 10.02
C THR A 33 7.82 -5.88 9.09
N ARG A 34 7.41 -5.21 8.01
CA ARG A 34 6.44 -5.71 7.03
C ARG A 34 7.05 -6.17 5.71
N LYS A 35 8.30 -5.78 5.43
CA LYS A 35 8.97 -6.10 4.15
C LYS A 35 9.00 -7.59 3.87
N ASP A 36 9.36 -8.39 4.86
CA ASP A 36 9.58 -9.83 4.71
C ASP A 36 8.31 -10.67 4.97
N LYS A 37 7.20 -10.02 5.34
CA LYS A 37 5.91 -10.71 5.54
C LYS A 37 5.18 -10.86 4.23
N ASN A 38 4.62 -12.06 3.99
CA ASN A 38 3.76 -12.37 2.83
C ASN A 38 4.41 -11.97 1.48
N ILE A 39 5.72 -12.23 1.37
CA ILE A 39 6.50 -11.83 0.17
C ILE A 39 5.95 -12.47 -1.11
N LYS A 40 5.55 -13.76 -1.05
CA LYS A 40 5.01 -14.47 -2.20
C LYS A 40 3.69 -13.86 -2.68
N GLU A 41 2.83 -13.49 -1.75
CA GLU A 41 1.56 -12.83 -2.01
C GLU A 41 1.78 -11.47 -2.69
N LYS A 42 2.67 -10.66 -2.13
CA LYS A 42 3.03 -9.35 -2.71
C LYS A 42 3.64 -9.46 -4.11
N GLN A 43 4.46 -10.48 -4.34
CA GLN A 43 5.02 -10.74 -5.67
C GLN A 43 3.96 -11.16 -6.68
N GLN A 44 2.95 -11.93 -6.28
CA GLN A 44 1.82 -12.27 -7.13
C GLN A 44 1.01 -11.02 -7.50
N ILE A 45 0.74 -10.15 -6.51
CA ILE A 45 0.07 -8.87 -6.72
C ILE A 45 0.88 -7.99 -7.68
N ALA A 46 2.19 -7.88 -7.47
CA ALA A 46 3.08 -7.10 -8.33
C ALA A 46 3.08 -7.56 -9.78
N LYS A 47 3.09 -8.88 -10.02
CA LYS A 47 3.00 -9.46 -11.38
C LYS A 47 1.67 -9.18 -12.08
N LYS A 48 0.60 -9.02 -11.35
CA LYS A 48 -0.69 -8.57 -11.89
C LYS A 48 -0.67 -7.07 -12.16
N ALA A 49 -0.19 -6.28 -11.20
CA ALA A 49 -0.18 -4.82 -11.26
C ALA A 49 0.66 -4.28 -12.42
N VAL A 50 1.82 -4.88 -12.68
CA VAL A 50 2.71 -4.43 -13.77
C VAL A 50 2.05 -4.52 -15.15
N LYS A 51 1.13 -5.46 -15.36
CA LYS A 51 0.38 -5.63 -16.61
C LYS A 51 -0.61 -4.48 -16.92
N LEU A 52 -0.96 -3.68 -15.90
CA LEU A 52 -1.84 -2.52 -16.04
C LEU A 52 -1.08 -1.25 -16.43
N ILE A 53 0.24 -1.29 -16.37
CA ILE A 53 1.11 -0.16 -16.69
C ILE A 53 1.33 -0.14 -18.20
N ARG A 54 1.12 1.01 -18.83
CA ARG A 54 1.27 1.21 -20.25
C ARG A 54 2.60 1.90 -20.56
N PRO A 55 3.21 1.65 -21.72
CA PRO A 55 4.40 2.40 -22.16
C PRO A 55 4.14 3.92 -22.11
N GLY A 56 5.07 4.66 -21.54
CA GLY A 56 4.98 6.12 -21.41
C GLY A 56 4.14 6.61 -20.22
N ASP A 57 3.49 5.73 -19.47
CA ASP A 57 2.72 6.14 -18.27
C ASP A 57 3.60 6.90 -17.25
N MET A 58 2.99 7.88 -16.61
CA MET A 58 3.48 8.48 -15.36
C MET A 58 2.66 7.89 -14.22
N ILE A 59 3.29 7.07 -13.38
CA ILE A 59 2.62 6.37 -12.30
C ILE A 59 3.09 6.83 -10.93
N PHE A 60 2.20 6.76 -9.94
CA PHE A 60 2.53 6.97 -8.54
C PHE A 60 2.51 5.66 -7.76
N LEU A 61 3.60 5.37 -7.07
CA LEU A 61 3.72 4.26 -6.12
C LEU A 61 3.80 4.84 -4.71
N ASP A 62 2.84 4.51 -3.87
CA ASP A 62 2.80 4.99 -2.49
C ASP A 62 3.79 4.26 -1.57
N ILE A 63 3.85 4.67 -0.31
CA ILE A 63 4.64 4.00 0.72
C ILE A 63 3.94 2.69 1.11
N SER A 64 4.29 1.61 0.43
CA SER A 64 3.81 0.27 0.77
C SER A 64 4.82 -0.82 0.41
N THR A 65 4.85 -1.89 1.20
CA THR A 65 5.74 -3.02 0.94
C THR A 65 5.32 -3.83 -0.29
N THR A 66 4.05 -3.79 -0.69
CA THR A 66 3.59 -4.36 -1.95
C THR A 66 4.14 -3.58 -3.15
N ASN A 67 4.23 -2.24 -3.04
CA ASN A 67 4.81 -1.41 -4.08
C ASN A 67 6.34 -1.56 -4.20
N ILE A 68 7.03 -2.03 -3.17
CA ILE A 68 8.44 -2.45 -3.29
C ILE A 68 8.54 -3.61 -4.28
N GLU A 69 7.68 -4.62 -4.16
CA GLU A 69 7.67 -5.75 -5.09
C GLU A 69 7.22 -5.34 -6.50
N LEU A 70 6.26 -4.40 -6.62
CA LEU A 70 5.87 -3.83 -7.91
C LEU A 70 7.03 -3.07 -8.56
N ALA A 71 7.79 -2.29 -7.80
CA ALA A 71 8.98 -1.59 -8.31
C ALA A 71 10.04 -2.56 -8.83
N LYS A 72 10.28 -3.68 -8.13
CA LYS A 72 11.18 -4.75 -8.59
C LYS A 72 10.70 -5.38 -9.89
N GLU A 73 9.39 -5.62 -10.02
CA GLU A 73 8.82 -6.20 -11.23
C GLU A 73 8.90 -5.22 -12.42
N ILE A 74 8.66 -3.92 -12.21
CA ILE A 74 8.87 -2.86 -13.20
C ILE A 74 10.33 -2.82 -13.65
N GLN A 75 11.27 -2.86 -12.71
CA GLN A 75 12.70 -2.88 -12.99
C GLN A 75 13.08 -4.09 -13.87
N LYS A 76 12.60 -5.27 -13.50
CA LYS A 76 12.88 -6.52 -14.21
C LYS A 76 12.38 -6.51 -15.65
N GLN A 77 11.23 -5.89 -15.90
CA GLN A 77 10.65 -5.80 -17.24
C GLN A 77 11.18 -4.63 -18.06
N GLU A 78 12.06 -3.81 -17.48
CA GLU A 78 12.67 -2.66 -18.15
C GLU A 78 11.68 -1.71 -18.83
N LEU A 79 10.57 -1.40 -18.17
CA LEU A 79 9.53 -0.55 -18.74
C LEU A 79 10.02 0.88 -18.96
N GLU A 80 9.62 1.48 -20.08
CA GLU A 80 9.89 2.90 -20.40
C GLU A 80 8.75 3.77 -19.88
N ILE A 81 8.84 4.17 -18.61
CA ILE A 81 7.81 4.92 -17.89
C ILE A 81 8.43 5.94 -16.94
N THR A 82 7.59 6.83 -16.41
CA THR A 82 7.96 7.69 -15.29
C THR A 82 7.31 7.19 -14.01
N VAL A 83 8.12 6.87 -13.01
CA VAL A 83 7.65 6.49 -11.66
C VAL A 83 7.89 7.65 -10.71
N ILE A 84 6.87 8.00 -9.95
CA ILE A 84 6.93 8.98 -8.87
C ILE A 84 6.62 8.27 -7.56
N SER A 85 7.43 8.49 -6.55
CA SER A 85 7.22 7.94 -5.20
C SER A 85 7.86 8.86 -4.16
N CYS A 86 7.48 8.68 -2.91
CA CYS A 86 8.12 9.30 -1.75
C CYS A 86 8.81 8.27 -0.85
N MET A 87 8.97 7.02 -1.30
CA MET A 87 9.54 5.91 -0.54
C MET A 87 11.00 5.67 -0.89
N MET A 88 11.89 5.63 0.11
CA MET A 88 13.33 5.41 -0.09
C MET A 88 13.65 4.03 -0.66
N ASP A 89 12.91 2.99 -0.27
CA ASP A 89 13.12 1.63 -0.82
C ASP A 89 12.88 1.59 -2.33
N ILE A 90 11.87 2.29 -2.81
CA ILE A 90 11.54 2.40 -4.24
C ILE A 90 12.62 3.22 -4.97
N ALA A 91 13.09 4.32 -4.35
CA ALA A 91 14.19 5.12 -4.89
C ALA A 91 15.46 4.28 -5.08
N GLN A 92 15.80 3.44 -4.11
CA GLN A 92 16.97 2.57 -4.18
C GLN A 92 16.86 1.57 -5.35
N ILE A 93 15.68 1.00 -5.60
CA ILE A 93 15.45 0.08 -6.72
C ILE A 93 15.69 0.82 -8.04
N PHE A 94 15.08 1.98 -8.23
CA PHE A 94 15.16 2.70 -9.51
C PHE A 94 16.47 3.46 -9.72
N SER A 95 17.27 3.70 -8.68
CA SER A 95 18.62 4.28 -8.83
C SER A 95 19.53 3.47 -9.73
N GLN A 96 19.23 2.19 -9.95
CA GLN A 96 20.04 1.28 -10.76
C GLN A 96 19.42 1.00 -12.14
N THR A 97 18.32 1.66 -12.51
CA THR A 97 17.65 1.47 -13.81
C THR A 97 17.96 2.60 -14.77
N LYS A 98 18.03 2.29 -16.07
CA LYS A 98 18.28 3.29 -17.13
C LYS A 98 16.98 3.69 -17.86
N LYS A 99 15.98 2.82 -17.93
CA LYS A 99 14.76 3.02 -18.70
C LYS A 99 13.65 3.71 -17.93
N VAL A 100 13.58 3.49 -16.61
CA VAL A 100 12.60 4.16 -15.75
C VAL A 100 13.10 5.56 -15.41
N LYS A 101 12.36 6.59 -15.77
CA LYS A 101 12.54 7.91 -15.21
C LYS A 101 11.94 7.95 -13.82
N PHE A 102 12.77 8.12 -12.80
CA PHE A 102 12.31 8.14 -11.41
C PHE A 102 12.36 9.53 -10.81
N ILE A 103 11.28 9.93 -10.13
CA ILE A 103 11.17 11.20 -9.40
C ILE A 103 10.84 10.88 -7.94
N LEU A 104 11.77 11.18 -7.04
CA LEU A 104 11.54 11.09 -5.61
C LEU A 104 10.94 12.40 -5.10
N LEU A 105 9.74 12.34 -4.54
CA LEU A 105 9.16 13.48 -3.82
C LEU A 105 9.80 13.54 -2.44
N GLY A 106 10.53 14.62 -2.19
CA GLY A 106 11.14 14.88 -0.89
C GLY A 106 10.16 15.53 0.09
N GLY A 107 10.68 15.88 1.26
CA GLY A 107 9.90 16.52 2.32
C GLY A 107 10.45 16.15 3.70
N GLU A 108 9.58 16.04 4.70
CA GLU A 108 9.94 15.56 6.02
C GLU A 108 10.07 14.03 6.01
N PHE A 109 11.22 13.54 6.46
CA PHE A 109 11.50 12.10 6.46
C PHE A 109 10.86 11.40 7.65
N ASN A 110 9.95 10.50 7.38
CA ASN A 110 9.33 9.61 8.36
C ASN A 110 10.10 8.28 8.43
N ARG A 111 10.78 8.06 9.55
CA ARG A 111 11.64 6.87 9.76
C ARG A 111 10.83 5.57 9.77
N ALA A 112 9.65 5.57 10.37
CA ALA A 112 8.80 4.38 10.44
C ALA A 112 8.30 3.93 9.06
N GLN A 113 8.03 4.88 8.19
CA GLN A 113 7.55 4.64 6.84
C GLN A 113 8.68 4.53 5.80
N ASN A 114 9.93 4.84 6.19
CA ASN A 114 11.09 4.92 5.30
C ASN A 114 10.82 5.76 4.05
N GLY A 115 10.24 6.93 4.26
CA GLY A 115 9.84 7.80 3.15
C GLY A 115 9.48 9.21 3.62
N PHE A 116 9.07 10.03 2.69
CA PHE A 116 8.75 11.43 2.92
C PHE A 116 7.24 11.63 3.00
N LEU A 117 6.78 12.34 4.03
CA LEU A 117 5.37 12.64 4.27
C LEU A 117 5.20 14.14 4.58
N GLY A 118 3.94 14.56 4.67
CA GLY A 118 3.56 15.89 5.11
C GLY A 118 3.41 16.92 3.99
N GLU A 119 3.22 18.17 4.39
CA GLU A 119 2.82 19.27 3.49
C GLU A 119 3.84 19.52 2.37
N LEU A 120 5.14 19.47 2.67
CA LEU A 120 6.17 19.70 1.64
C LEU A 120 6.10 18.66 0.52
N THR A 121 5.89 17.39 0.86
CA THR A 121 5.72 16.31 -0.11
C THR A 121 4.48 16.53 -0.97
N ILE A 122 3.37 16.94 -0.34
CA ILE A 122 2.11 17.25 -1.03
C ILE A 122 2.29 18.45 -1.98
N GLN A 123 3.00 19.50 -1.56
CA GLN A 123 3.26 20.66 -2.43
C GLN A 123 4.02 20.27 -3.70
N MET A 124 4.99 19.36 -3.59
CA MET A 124 5.66 18.81 -4.77
C MET A 124 4.68 17.98 -5.63
N MET A 125 3.87 17.12 -5.01
CA MET A 125 2.89 16.26 -5.69
C MET A 125 1.85 17.07 -6.47
N LYS A 126 1.46 18.25 -6.00
CA LYS A 126 0.50 19.15 -6.67
C LYS A 126 0.86 19.48 -8.12
N LYS A 127 2.12 19.40 -8.47
CA LYS A 127 2.62 19.70 -9.83
C LYS A 127 2.40 18.57 -10.83
N PHE A 128 2.03 17.37 -10.37
CA PHE A 128 1.89 16.20 -11.22
C PHE A 128 0.44 15.78 -11.41
N ARG A 129 0.17 15.09 -12.52
CA ARG A 129 -1.01 14.27 -12.78
C ARG A 129 -0.54 12.88 -13.16
N PHE A 130 -1.15 11.86 -12.60
CA PHE A 130 -0.73 10.48 -12.80
C PHE A 130 -1.68 9.77 -13.77
N ASP A 131 -1.14 8.94 -14.66
CA ASP A 131 -1.93 8.06 -15.50
C ASP A 131 -2.49 6.89 -14.67
N ALA A 132 -1.73 6.44 -13.68
CA ALA A 132 -2.19 5.46 -12.70
C ALA A 132 -1.52 5.69 -11.33
N CYS A 133 -2.21 5.28 -10.27
CA CYS A 133 -1.61 5.14 -8.95
C CYS A 133 -1.90 3.75 -8.39
N PHE A 134 -0.95 3.24 -7.61
CA PHE A 134 -1.03 1.96 -6.92
C PHE A 134 -0.93 2.22 -5.42
N MET A 135 -2.04 2.00 -4.71
CA MET A 135 -2.19 2.33 -3.30
C MET A 135 -2.12 1.08 -2.43
N GLY A 136 -1.18 1.05 -1.49
CA GLY A 136 -1.17 0.06 -0.43
C GLY A 136 -2.28 0.32 0.59
N VAL A 137 -2.74 -0.74 1.22
CA VAL A 137 -3.86 -0.72 2.16
C VAL A 137 -3.43 -1.36 3.48
N VAL A 138 -3.85 -0.77 4.59
CA VAL A 138 -3.74 -1.39 5.91
C VAL A 138 -4.98 -2.22 6.20
N GLY A 139 -6.16 -1.65 5.99
CA GLY A 139 -7.45 -2.31 6.15
C GLY A 139 -8.47 -1.82 5.12
N ALA A 140 -9.40 -2.70 4.74
CA ALA A 140 -10.46 -2.41 3.80
C ALA A 140 -11.78 -2.99 4.29
N ASP A 141 -12.73 -2.15 4.67
CA ASP A 141 -14.05 -2.55 5.14
C ASP A 141 -15.09 -2.33 4.03
N VAL A 142 -15.45 -3.39 3.33
CA VAL A 142 -16.41 -3.31 2.21
C VAL A 142 -17.84 -3.05 2.66
N GLN A 143 -18.17 -3.33 3.93
CA GLN A 143 -19.53 -3.12 4.46
C GLN A 143 -19.76 -1.64 4.80
N ASN A 144 -18.73 -0.97 5.32
CA ASN A 144 -18.81 0.43 5.72
C ASN A 144 -18.24 1.39 4.66
N ASP A 145 -17.80 0.88 3.51
CA ASP A 145 -17.18 1.67 2.42
C ASP A 145 -15.94 2.45 2.87
N GLU A 146 -15.01 1.76 3.55
CA GLU A 146 -13.83 2.38 4.14
C GLU A 146 -12.53 1.72 3.70
N ILE A 147 -11.59 2.52 3.21
CA ILE A 147 -10.22 2.14 2.90
C ILE A 147 -9.29 2.89 3.84
N MET A 148 -8.47 2.17 4.60
CA MET A 148 -7.86 2.69 5.81
C MET A 148 -6.34 2.56 5.85
N THR A 149 -5.71 3.50 6.58
CA THR A 149 -4.30 3.46 7.00
C THR A 149 -4.19 3.86 8.48
N TYR A 150 -3.00 3.68 9.07
CA TYR A 150 -2.78 4.07 10.47
C TYR A 150 -2.36 5.53 10.64
N VAL A 151 -1.59 6.05 9.68
CA VAL A 151 -0.92 7.35 9.80
C VAL A 151 -1.73 8.39 9.02
N PRO A 152 -2.29 9.42 9.69
CA PRO A 152 -3.09 10.45 9.01
C PRO A 152 -2.35 11.14 7.86
N GLU A 153 -1.07 11.48 8.03
CA GLU A 153 -0.25 12.12 7.00
C GLU A 153 -0.10 11.23 5.74
N ASP A 154 0.07 9.92 5.94
CA ASP A 154 0.08 8.93 4.85
C ASP A 154 -1.29 8.89 4.16
N GLY A 155 -2.38 8.88 4.94
CA GLY A 155 -3.74 8.88 4.42
C GLY A 155 -4.07 10.13 3.59
N ILE A 156 -3.70 11.31 4.07
CA ILE A 156 -3.89 12.58 3.35
C ILE A 156 -3.12 12.51 2.00
N MET A 157 -1.90 12.04 2.01
CA MET A 157 -1.08 11.92 0.81
C MET A 157 -1.64 10.91 -0.18
N LYS A 158 -2.11 9.74 0.29
CA LYS A 158 -2.79 8.73 -0.54
C LYS A 158 -4.05 9.29 -1.20
N SER A 159 -4.92 9.92 -0.41
CA SER A 159 -6.13 10.58 -0.92
C SER A 159 -5.79 11.61 -1.99
N TYR A 160 -4.76 12.42 -1.75
CA TYR A 160 -4.33 13.42 -2.72
C TYR A 160 -3.80 12.79 -4.02
N ALA A 161 -2.96 11.77 -3.93
CA ALA A 161 -2.43 11.04 -5.09
C ALA A 161 -3.57 10.42 -5.93
N MET A 162 -4.56 9.82 -5.27
CA MET A 162 -5.74 9.25 -5.94
C MET A 162 -6.53 10.32 -6.72
N LYS A 163 -6.77 11.49 -6.13
CA LYS A 163 -7.44 12.63 -6.81
C LYS A 163 -6.66 13.16 -8.01
N ARG A 164 -5.36 12.95 -8.06
CA ARG A 164 -4.49 13.36 -9.18
C ARG A 164 -4.31 12.27 -10.23
N SER A 165 -4.90 11.08 -10.04
CA SER A 165 -4.72 9.89 -10.88
C SER A 165 -5.95 9.61 -11.74
N ARG A 166 -5.71 9.20 -13.00
CA ARG A 166 -6.77 8.77 -13.92
C ARG A 166 -7.27 7.36 -13.61
N ARG A 167 -6.35 6.43 -13.31
CA ARG A 167 -6.62 5.05 -12.90
C ARG A 167 -6.11 4.85 -11.49
N ARG A 168 -6.93 4.30 -10.61
CA ARG A 168 -6.65 4.16 -9.18
C ARG A 168 -6.82 2.70 -8.78
N TYR A 169 -5.72 2.08 -8.40
CA TYR A 169 -5.66 0.67 -8.06
C TYR A 169 -5.24 0.46 -6.61
N LEU A 170 -5.93 -0.41 -5.89
CA LEU A 170 -5.47 -0.93 -4.61
C LEU A 170 -4.61 -2.16 -4.85
N VAL A 171 -3.45 -2.22 -4.21
CA VAL A 171 -2.53 -3.37 -4.21
C VAL A 171 -2.43 -3.87 -2.78
N MET A 172 -3.10 -4.97 -2.49
CA MET A 172 -3.27 -5.43 -1.11
C MET A 172 -3.41 -6.93 -1.00
N GLU A 173 -2.84 -7.50 0.07
CA GLU A 173 -3.10 -8.90 0.39
C GLU A 173 -4.56 -9.09 0.82
N ASN A 174 -5.15 -10.23 0.46
CA ASN A 174 -6.56 -10.54 0.72
C ASN A 174 -6.93 -10.45 2.20
N CYS A 175 -6.00 -10.77 3.11
CA CYS A 175 -6.23 -10.64 4.55
C CYS A 175 -6.54 -9.19 5.00
N LYS A 176 -6.29 -8.18 4.16
CA LYS A 176 -6.57 -6.78 4.50
C LYS A 176 -8.08 -6.46 4.57
N PHE A 177 -8.92 -7.30 4.03
CA PHE A 177 -10.37 -7.19 4.24
C PHE A 177 -10.80 -7.50 5.68
N ASP A 178 -9.94 -8.20 6.45
CA ASP A 178 -10.19 -8.54 7.85
C ASP A 178 -9.55 -7.54 8.84
N PHE A 179 -8.77 -6.55 8.33
CA PHE A 179 -8.09 -5.57 9.17
C PHE A 179 -8.80 -4.22 9.17
N LYS A 180 -8.75 -3.56 10.33
CA LYS A 180 -9.21 -2.18 10.51
C LYS A 180 -8.05 -1.29 10.95
N ALA A 181 -8.12 -0.02 10.57
CA ALA A 181 -7.18 1.01 10.99
C ALA A 181 -7.93 2.28 11.37
N ASN A 182 -7.21 3.29 11.87
CA ASN A 182 -7.85 4.44 12.52
C ASN A 182 -8.13 5.63 11.60
N TYR A 183 -7.60 5.61 10.37
CA TYR A 183 -7.73 6.72 9.44
C TYR A 183 -8.27 6.23 8.09
N VAL A 184 -9.49 6.67 7.74
CA VAL A 184 -10.10 6.42 6.44
C VAL A 184 -9.57 7.44 5.44
N TYR A 185 -8.94 6.99 4.35
CA TYR A 185 -8.38 7.88 3.34
C TYR A 185 -9.11 7.85 2.00
N ALA A 186 -9.93 6.84 1.76
CA ALA A 186 -10.72 6.70 0.54
C ALA A 186 -11.95 5.81 0.77
N THR A 187 -12.85 5.84 -0.17
CA THR A 187 -13.98 4.91 -0.31
C THR A 187 -13.76 4.00 -1.52
N PHE A 188 -14.54 2.95 -1.64
CA PHE A 188 -14.45 2.06 -2.81
C PHE A 188 -14.89 2.76 -4.11
N GLU A 189 -15.76 3.77 -4.05
CA GLU A 189 -16.11 4.59 -5.21
C GLU A 189 -14.93 5.35 -5.81
N ASP A 190 -13.90 5.62 -4.99
CA ASP A 190 -12.67 6.27 -5.45
C ASP A 190 -11.76 5.35 -6.26
N VAL A 191 -12.06 4.04 -6.35
CA VAL A 191 -11.15 2.99 -6.84
C VAL A 191 -11.67 2.40 -8.16
N ASN A 192 -10.77 2.15 -9.10
CA ASN A 192 -11.10 1.49 -10.38
C ASN A 192 -10.90 -0.02 -10.33
N GLY A 193 -9.96 -0.51 -9.54
CA GLY A 193 -9.68 -1.93 -9.43
C GLY A 193 -8.88 -2.30 -8.19
N ILE A 194 -9.03 -3.55 -7.78
CA ILE A 194 -8.32 -4.14 -6.65
C ILE A 194 -7.51 -5.34 -7.13
N LEU A 195 -6.24 -5.38 -6.74
CA LEU A 195 -5.32 -6.48 -7.00
C LEU A 195 -4.99 -7.18 -5.69
N CYS A 196 -5.43 -8.43 -5.57
CA CYS A 196 -5.06 -9.34 -4.50
C CYS A 196 -4.30 -10.56 -5.04
N GLU A 197 -3.58 -11.27 -4.17
CA GLU A 197 -2.90 -12.51 -4.53
C GLU A 197 -3.90 -13.60 -4.97
N LYS A 198 -5.08 -13.63 -4.34
CA LYS A 198 -6.17 -14.53 -4.64
C LYS A 198 -7.50 -13.78 -4.67
N ARG A 199 -8.51 -14.38 -5.26
CA ARG A 199 -9.86 -13.81 -5.29
C ARG A 199 -10.43 -13.68 -3.86
N PRO A 200 -11.01 -12.54 -3.49
CA PRO A 200 -11.74 -12.37 -2.23
C PRO A 200 -12.90 -13.36 -2.10
N SER A 201 -13.41 -13.54 -0.87
CA SER A 201 -14.59 -14.35 -0.63
C SER A 201 -15.77 -13.93 -1.52
N LYS A 202 -16.75 -14.85 -1.69
CA LYS A 202 -17.93 -14.56 -2.50
C LYS A 202 -18.67 -13.32 -1.99
N GLU A 203 -18.84 -13.22 -0.68
CA GLU A 203 -19.50 -12.09 -0.03
C GLU A 203 -18.80 -10.76 -0.35
N ILE A 204 -17.46 -10.69 -0.14
CA ILE A 204 -16.66 -9.51 -0.47
C ILE A 204 -16.74 -9.21 -1.96
N SER A 205 -16.62 -10.23 -2.81
CA SER A 205 -16.65 -10.06 -4.26
C SER A 205 -18.00 -9.53 -4.77
N GLU A 206 -19.10 -9.98 -4.18
CA GLU A 206 -20.45 -9.47 -4.49
C GLU A 206 -20.61 -8.02 -4.06
N LYS A 207 -20.12 -7.66 -2.86
CA LYS A 207 -20.16 -6.28 -2.37
C LYS A 207 -19.31 -5.33 -3.22
N LEU A 208 -18.12 -5.76 -3.65
CA LEU A 208 -17.27 -4.97 -4.54
C LEU A 208 -17.92 -4.71 -5.92
N LYS A 209 -18.76 -5.64 -6.40
CA LYS A 209 -19.53 -5.42 -7.65
C LYS A 209 -20.56 -4.28 -7.52
N GLU A 210 -21.13 -4.08 -6.33
CA GLU A 210 -22.05 -2.96 -6.09
C GLU A 210 -21.34 -1.62 -6.30
N TYR A 211 -20.05 -1.53 -5.97
CA TYR A 211 -19.21 -0.36 -6.22
C TYR A 211 -18.62 -0.32 -7.64
N GLN A 212 -18.98 -1.27 -8.52
CA GLN A 212 -18.46 -1.38 -9.90
C GLN A 212 -16.94 -1.52 -9.97
N ILE A 213 -16.32 -2.12 -8.96
CA ILE A 213 -14.87 -2.32 -8.89
C ILE A 213 -14.49 -3.60 -9.60
N GLU A 214 -13.44 -3.52 -10.41
CA GLU A 214 -12.82 -4.67 -11.05
C GLU A 214 -11.89 -5.40 -10.07
N ILE A 215 -12.12 -6.70 -9.87
CA ILE A 215 -11.16 -7.59 -9.19
C ILE A 215 -10.22 -8.14 -10.27
N ILE A 216 -8.96 -7.71 -10.23
CA ILE A 216 -7.97 -8.02 -11.26
C ILE A 216 -7.23 -9.30 -10.88
N GLU A 217 -7.31 -10.31 -11.73
CA GLU A 217 -6.73 -11.65 -11.56
C GLU A 217 -5.42 -11.85 -12.34
#